data_543ddce1362352be6c9bbe1f759ebd6f
#
_entry.id   543ddce1362352be6c9bbe1f759ebd6f
#
_cell.length_a   1.000
_cell.length_b   1.000
_cell.length_c   1.000
_cell.angle_alpha   90.00
_cell.angle_beta   90.00
_cell.angle_gamma   90.00
#
_symmetry.space_group_name_H-M   'P 1'
#
loop_
_entity.id
_entity.type
_entity.pdbx_description
1 polymer ?
#
loop_
_entity_poly.entity_id
_entity_poly.type
_entity_poly.pdbx_seq_one_letter_code
_entity_poly.pdbx_strand_id
1 'polypeptide(L)'
;MLKTVYILGLIIISTFVFAQQSPEIIKNLVPNGSFENYRKKSGSIKQAIPWQQIASVDYYQEPISNDTSSSKGARTGNCYAGLRFQKKYKEFLQVKFAEPLHRGTTYEFEMYIRLAFWSNASLKSVGALFTKVGYKSKADVVKSALIDSVSKKGSFINGYKWFKISGKYMADGGEKYLTIGNFSPNVKKDMVRMNVFKLGFKEAYYFVDDVSLIKAKEAVEKVKVEIVGSFNLEQDSVLDVKKDVKVGEKIALKNIFFENGRYYLLPESYSELNKLVQYLLRNPRMEVQINGHSDNSGSKSKNQKLSEQRAREVFEYLIKKGVQNKLYFKGYGSTLPIAANDTPEGQAKNRRVEFEIIKN
;
A
#
# COMPACT_ATOMS: atom_id res chain seq x y z
N MET A 1 -33.46 -57.63 56.39
CA MET A 1 -32.09 -57.69 55.78
C MET A 1 -32.14 -56.90 54.46
N LEU A 2 -31.76 -55.61 54.50
CA LEU A 2 -31.63 -54.82 53.32
C LEU A 2 -30.23 -55.02 52.72
N LYS A 3 -30.16 -55.40 51.44
CA LYS A 3 -28.92 -55.45 50.71
C LYS A 3 -28.73 -54.09 49.97
N THR A 4 -27.73 -53.32 50.37
CA THR A 4 -27.28 -52.11 49.74
C THR A 4 -26.42 -52.47 48.53
N VAL A 5 -26.87 -52.05 47.33
CA VAL A 5 -26.12 -52.21 46.10
C VAL A 5 -25.34 -50.87 45.85
N TYR A 6 -24.02 -50.95 45.87
CA TYR A 6 -23.16 -49.83 45.46
C TYR A 6 -22.96 -49.85 43.94
N ILE A 7 -23.44 -48.83 43.27
CA ILE A 7 -23.14 -48.59 41.85
C ILE A 7 -21.87 -47.73 41.77
N LEU A 8 -20.79 -48.34 41.31
CA LEU A 8 -19.53 -47.66 41.04
C LEU A 8 -19.67 -46.98 39.65
N GLY A 9 -19.86 -45.68 39.64
CA GLY A 9 -19.86 -44.90 38.40
C GLY A 9 -18.42 -44.66 37.92
N LEU A 10 -18.06 -45.26 36.80
CA LEU A 10 -16.80 -45.02 36.12
C LEU A 10 -16.88 -43.68 35.39
N ILE A 11 -16.23 -42.64 35.91
CA ILE A 11 -16.08 -41.36 35.20
C ILE A 11 -14.92 -41.49 34.23
N ILE A 12 -15.22 -41.64 32.94
CA ILE A 12 -14.20 -41.55 31.86
C ILE A 12 -13.92 -40.07 31.60
N ILE A 13 -12.81 -39.58 32.16
CA ILE A 13 -12.30 -38.24 31.82
C ILE A 13 -11.55 -38.39 30.49
N SER A 14 -12.19 -38.05 29.39
CA SER A 14 -11.52 -37.88 28.10
C SER A 14 -10.70 -36.58 28.12
N THR A 15 -9.41 -36.72 28.36
CA THR A 15 -8.46 -35.61 28.16
C THR A 15 -8.32 -35.34 26.66
N PHE A 16 -8.99 -34.31 26.18
CA PHE A 16 -8.70 -33.76 24.88
C PHE A 16 -7.32 -33.08 24.93
N VAL A 17 -6.32 -33.79 24.42
CA VAL A 17 -5.02 -33.19 24.13
C VAL A 17 -5.21 -32.30 22.93
N PHE A 18 -5.36 -31.00 23.17
CA PHE A 18 -5.18 -30.01 22.11
C PHE A 18 -3.71 -30.04 21.70
N ALA A 19 -3.41 -30.69 20.59
CA ALA A 19 -2.14 -30.55 19.94
C ALA A 19 -2.01 -29.07 19.54
N GLN A 20 -1.18 -28.32 20.26
CA GLN A 20 -0.75 -27.01 19.88
C GLN A 20 0.00 -27.15 18.56
N GLN A 21 -0.68 -26.91 17.42
CA GLN A 21 -0.01 -26.77 16.14
C GLN A 21 0.97 -25.59 16.27
N SER A 22 2.24 -25.89 16.21
CA SER A 22 3.28 -24.88 16.06
C SER A 22 2.89 -23.96 14.89
N PRO A 23 3.08 -22.64 15.01
CA PRO A 23 2.72 -21.73 13.93
C PRO A 23 3.45 -22.16 12.65
N GLU A 24 2.68 -22.51 11.62
CA GLU A 24 3.22 -22.89 10.32
C GLU A 24 4.03 -21.70 9.78
N ILE A 25 5.33 -21.88 9.66
CA ILE A 25 6.21 -20.83 9.12
C ILE A 25 5.82 -20.61 7.67
N ILE A 26 5.15 -19.50 7.39
CA ILE A 26 4.76 -19.11 6.04
C ILE A 26 6.03 -18.86 5.23
N LYS A 27 6.38 -19.80 4.35
CA LYS A 27 7.59 -19.75 3.53
C LYS A 27 7.38 -18.80 2.34
N ASN A 28 8.19 -17.75 2.26
CA ASN A 28 8.29 -16.96 1.04
C ASN A 28 9.09 -17.74 -0.02
N LEU A 29 8.47 -17.99 -1.18
CA LEU A 29 9.11 -18.70 -2.29
C LEU A 29 10.06 -17.83 -3.12
N VAL A 30 9.96 -16.51 -2.97
CA VAL A 30 10.89 -15.56 -3.59
C VAL A 30 12.15 -15.48 -2.73
N PRO A 31 13.30 -16.02 -3.19
CA PRO A 31 14.52 -15.93 -2.41
C PRO A 31 15.02 -14.47 -2.40
N ASN A 32 15.46 -14.02 -1.23
CA ASN A 32 15.98 -12.65 -1.05
C ASN A 32 15.04 -11.55 -1.53
N GLY A 33 13.75 -11.64 -1.18
CA GLY A 33 12.73 -10.69 -1.64
C GLY A 33 12.91 -9.25 -1.15
N SER A 34 13.62 -9.04 -0.05
CA SER A 34 14.01 -7.74 0.50
C SER A 34 15.41 -7.28 0.07
N PHE A 35 16.08 -8.01 -0.83
CA PHE A 35 17.40 -7.70 -1.40
C PHE A 35 18.57 -7.62 -0.39
N GLU A 36 18.40 -8.01 0.86
CA GLU A 36 19.41 -7.88 1.93
C GLU A 36 20.58 -8.85 1.82
N ASN A 37 20.46 -9.92 1.03
CA ASN A 37 21.58 -10.84 0.76
C ASN A 37 22.32 -10.40 -0.51
N TYR A 38 23.52 -9.84 -0.35
CA TYR A 38 24.30 -9.24 -1.44
C TYR A 38 25.81 -9.55 -1.33
N ARG A 39 26.49 -9.47 -2.49
CA ARG A 39 27.96 -9.61 -2.57
C ARG A 39 28.71 -8.30 -2.38
N LYS A 40 28.20 -7.21 -2.94
CA LYS A 40 28.77 -5.87 -2.86
C LYS A 40 27.68 -4.82 -2.64
N LYS A 41 28.06 -3.73 -1.99
CA LYS A 41 27.19 -2.58 -1.72
C LYS A 41 26.91 -1.81 -3.01
N SER A 42 25.67 -1.68 -3.41
CA SER A 42 25.20 -0.90 -4.56
C SER A 42 25.74 -1.29 -5.97
N GLY A 43 25.12 -0.74 -6.99
CA GLY A 43 25.46 -0.94 -8.40
C GLY A 43 24.42 -1.74 -9.16
N SER A 44 24.80 -2.86 -9.78
CA SER A 44 23.87 -3.72 -10.51
C SER A 44 23.15 -4.71 -9.58
N ILE A 45 21.90 -5.03 -9.88
CA ILE A 45 21.08 -6.02 -9.14
C ILE A 45 21.72 -7.40 -9.05
N LYS A 46 22.70 -7.72 -9.92
CA LYS A 46 23.50 -8.96 -9.83
C LYS A 46 24.25 -9.09 -8.50
N GLN A 47 24.36 -8.01 -7.74
CA GLN A 47 24.94 -8.05 -6.40
C GLN A 47 23.97 -8.66 -5.37
N ALA A 48 22.66 -8.47 -5.54
CA ALA A 48 21.62 -9.04 -4.68
C ALA A 48 21.29 -10.47 -5.13
N ILE A 49 21.93 -11.46 -4.52
CA ILE A 49 21.79 -12.87 -4.90
C ILE A 49 20.41 -13.41 -4.46
N PRO A 50 19.70 -14.18 -5.30
CA PRO A 50 20.04 -14.69 -6.65
C PRO A 50 19.37 -13.89 -7.78
N TRP A 51 19.07 -12.61 -7.56
CA TRP A 51 18.38 -11.77 -8.54
C TRP A 51 19.18 -11.59 -9.83
N GLN A 52 18.46 -11.51 -10.94
CA GLN A 52 18.97 -11.33 -12.28
C GLN A 52 18.31 -10.10 -12.91
N GLN A 53 18.97 -9.55 -13.92
CA GLN A 53 18.47 -8.42 -14.68
C GLN A 53 18.21 -8.81 -16.14
N ILE A 54 17.17 -8.21 -16.70
CA ILE A 54 16.98 -8.12 -18.15
C ILE A 54 17.10 -6.63 -18.47
N ALA A 55 18.17 -6.24 -19.15
CA ALA A 55 18.75 -4.91 -19.25
C ALA A 55 19.54 -4.49 -17.98
N SER A 56 19.61 -3.19 -17.64
CA SER A 56 20.51 -2.65 -16.61
C SER A 56 19.71 -2.27 -15.36
N VAL A 57 19.42 -3.23 -14.49
CA VAL A 57 18.68 -2.99 -13.25
C VAL A 57 19.65 -2.55 -12.16
N ASP A 58 19.32 -1.44 -11.51
CA ASP A 58 20.13 -0.87 -10.45
C ASP A 58 19.84 -1.54 -9.09
N TYR A 59 20.84 -1.51 -8.21
CA TYR A 59 20.78 -1.99 -6.85
C TYR A 59 21.30 -0.93 -5.90
N TYR A 60 20.53 -0.63 -4.87
CA TYR A 60 20.82 0.38 -3.89
C TYR A 60 20.99 -0.23 -2.50
N GLN A 61 21.90 0.34 -1.73
CA GLN A 61 22.00 0.11 -0.31
C GLN A 61 21.93 1.46 0.39
N GLU A 62 20.75 1.82 0.82
CA GLU A 62 20.48 3.02 1.58
C GLU A 62 19.50 2.65 2.70
N PRO A 63 19.89 2.73 3.98
CA PRO A 63 19.03 2.37 5.09
C PRO A 63 17.77 3.24 5.10
N ILE A 64 16.75 2.77 5.83
CA ILE A 64 15.54 3.55 6.09
C ILE A 64 15.97 4.92 6.61
N SER A 65 15.69 5.96 5.85
CA SER A 65 16.02 7.31 6.26
C SER A 65 15.04 7.78 7.33
N ASN A 66 15.56 8.19 8.49
CA ASN A 66 14.78 8.90 9.50
C ASN A 66 14.38 10.31 9.02
N ASP A 67 15.01 10.79 7.95
CA ASP A 67 14.61 12.02 7.25
C ASP A 67 13.51 11.72 6.23
N THR A 68 12.29 12.00 6.61
CA THR A 68 11.09 11.80 5.79
C THR A 68 10.91 12.81 4.67
N SER A 69 11.72 13.86 4.63
CA SER A 69 11.86 14.71 3.45
C SER A 69 12.72 14.03 2.37
N SER A 70 13.45 12.97 2.74
CA SER A 70 14.28 12.17 1.86
C SER A 70 13.41 11.15 1.13
N SER A 71 13.38 11.22 -0.20
CA SER A 71 12.84 10.17 -1.06
C SER A 71 13.75 8.95 -1.16
N LYS A 72 14.74 8.83 -0.27
CA LYS A 72 15.77 7.79 -0.25
C LYS A 72 15.44 6.72 0.79
N GLY A 73 16.05 5.56 0.63
CA GLY A 73 16.01 4.46 1.57
C GLY A 73 15.08 3.32 1.18
N ALA A 74 15.40 2.14 1.70
CA ALA A 74 14.63 0.92 1.56
C ALA A 74 13.25 1.05 2.22
N ARG A 75 12.32 0.16 1.86
CA ARG A 75 11.05 0.02 2.56
C ARG A 75 11.26 -0.67 3.90
N THR A 76 11.98 -1.79 3.87
CA THR A 76 12.48 -2.48 5.05
C THR A 76 13.97 -2.72 4.90
N GLY A 77 14.68 -2.94 6.01
CA GLY A 77 16.12 -3.17 5.95
C GLY A 77 16.91 -1.99 5.35
N ASN A 78 17.84 -2.32 4.44
CA ASN A 78 18.78 -1.35 3.89
C ASN A 78 18.85 -1.38 2.35
N CYS A 79 18.25 -2.36 1.69
CA CYS A 79 18.50 -2.65 0.29
C CYS A 79 17.24 -2.65 -0.55
N TYR A 80 17.34 -2.24 -1.81
CA TYR A 80 16.23 -2.23 -2.75
C TYR A 80 16.73 -2.19 -4.19
N ALA A 81 15.87 -2.54 -5.14
CA ALA A 81 16.18 -2.51 -6.58
C ALA A 81 15.62 -1.27 -7.26
N GLY A 82 16.16 -0.90 -8.43
CA GLY A 82 15.68 0.19 -9.27
C GLY A 82 15.42 -0.24 -10.71
N LEU A 83 14.25 0.10 -11.23
CA LEU A 83 13.78 -0.21 -12.58
C LEU A 83 13.52 1.07 -13.38
N ARG A 84 14.09 1.16 -14.56
CA ARG A 84 13.95 2.29 -15.49
C ARG A 84 13.06 1.95 -16.67
N PHE A 85 12.15 2.88 -17.00
CA PHE A 85 11.26 2.78 -18.15
C PHE A 85 11.29 4.09 -18.95
N GLN A 86 11.52 3.98 -20.25
CA GLN A 86 11.50 5.07 -21.22
C GLN A 86 10.77 4.61 -22.48
N LYS A 87 10.47 5.51 -23.41
CA LYS A 87 9.69 5.25 -24.63
C LYS A 87 10.05 3.95 -25.37
N LYS A 88 11.34 3.63 -25.43
CA LYS A 88 11.88 2.44 -26.12
C LYS A 88 12.73 1.54 -25.22
N TYR A 89 12.77 1.84 -23.91
CA TYR A 89 13.62 1.15 -22.96
C TYR A 89 12.81 0.64 -21.77
N LYS A 90 13.04 -0.60 -21.40
CA LYS A 90 12.43 -1.27 -20.25
C LYS A 90 13.46 -2.12 -19.54
N GLU A 91 13.36 -2.15 -18.24
CA GLU A 91 14.11 -3.05 -17.39
C GLU A 91 13.17 -4.04 -16.71
N PHE A 92 13.70 -5.23 -16.43
CA PHE A 92 12.97 -6.26 -15.71
C PHE A 92 13.87 -6.88 -14.65
N LEU A 93 13.31 -7.08 -13.47
CA LEU A 93 13.86 -7.93 -12.43
C LEU A 93 13.45 -9.36 -12.67
N GLN A 94 14.35 -10.32 -12.50
CA GLN A 94 14.04 -11.73 -12.59
C GLN A 94 14.68 -12.48 -11.44
N VAL A 95 13.96 -13.46 -10.89
CA VAL A 95 14.47 -14.38 -9.89
C VAL A 95 13.94 -15.78 -10.13
N LYS A 96 14.77 -16.78 -9.83
CA LYS A 96 14.37 -18.19 -9.85
C LYS A 96 13.87 -18.56 -8.47
N PHE A 97 12.71 -19.20 -8.39
CA PHE A 97 12.17 -19.73 -7.13
C PHE A 97 13.06 -20.84 -6.56
N ALA A 98 13.00 -21.02 -5.26
CA ALA A 98 13.68 -22.12 -4.59
C ALA A 98 13.14 -23.49 -5.05
N GLU A 99 11.85 -23.54 -5.39
CA GLU A 99 11.16 -24.72 -5.90
C GLU A 99 10.11 -24.31 -6.95
N PRO A 100 9.75 -25.18 -7.91
CA PRO A 100 8.70 -24.88 -8.89
C PRO A 100 7.33 -24.74 -8.21
N LEU A 101 6.46 -23.91 -8.79
CA LEU A 101 5.09 -23.80 -8.33
C LEU A 101 4.29 -25.06 -8.64
N HIS A 102 3.38 -25.44 -7.74
CA HIS A 102 2.54 -26.63 -7.87
C HIS A 102 1.24 -26.32 -8.61
N ARG A 103 0.90 -27.16 -9.56
CA ARG A 103 -0.32 -27.03 -10.37
C ARG A 103 -1.57 -26.93 -9.49
N GLY A 104 -2.45 -26.00 -9.82
CA GLY A 104 -3.73 -25.77 -9.13
C GLY A 104 -3.59 -25.13 -7.75
N THR A 105 -2.38 -24.87 -7.28
CA THR A 105 -2.15 -24.16 -6.03
C THR A 105 -2.28 -22.66 -6.24
N THR A 106 -3.06 -22.01 -5.40
CA THR A 106 -3.17 -20.55 -5.36
C THR A 106 -2.04 -19.98 -4.51
N TYR A 107 -1.37 -18.98 -5.04
CA TYR A 107 -0.33 -18.22 -4.37
C TYR A 107 -0.75 -16.77 -4.20
N GLU A 108 -0.34 -16.14 -3.11
CA GLU A 108 -0.49 -14.70 -2.85
C GLU A 108 0.84 -14.02 -3.14
N PHE A 109 0.82 -13.12 -4.11
CA PHE A 109 1.95 -12.30 -4.52
C PHE A 109 1.84 -10.92 -3.92
N GLU A 110 2.96 -10.41 -3.43
CA GLU A 110 3.10 -9.02 -2.99
C GLU A 110 4.46 -8.47 -3.39
N MET A 111 4.49 -7.18 -3.69
CA MET A 111 5.71 -6.39 -3.78
C MET A 111 5.39 -4.94 -3.44
N TYR A 112 6.41 -4.18 -3.14
CA TYR A 112 6.27 -2.74 -2.94
C TYR A 112 7.08 -1.99 -3.97
N ILE A 113 6.47 -0.93 -4.53
CA ILE A 113 7.13 -0.04 -5.48
C ILE A 113 7.03 1.41 -5.01
N ARG A 114 8.01 2.21 -5.39
CA ARG A 114 8.02 3.67 -5.17
C ARG A 114 8.60 4.36 -6.41
N LEU A 115 7.89 5.37 -6.90
CA LEU A 115 8.38 6.21 -7.99
C LEU A 115 9.54 7.09 -7.48
N ALA A 116 10.63 7.15 -8.21
CA ALA A 116 11.73 8.04 -7.86
C ALA A 116 11.32 9.51 -8.02
N PHE A 117 11.76 10.37 -7.10
CA PHE A 117 11.35 11.78 -7.05
C PHE A 117 11.75 12.58 -8.29
N TRP A 118 12.79 12.15 -9.01
CA TRP A 118 13.24 12.77 -10.26
C TRP A 118 12.48 12.30 -11.51
N SER A 119 11.59 11.32 -11.36
CA SER A 119 10.78 10.83 -12.49
C SER A 119 9.84 11.92 -13.00
N ASN A 120 9.79 12.08 -14.32
CA ASN A 120 8.87 13.01 -14.98
C ASN A 120 7.69 12.31 -15.67
N ALA A 121 7.60 11.01 -15.50
CA ALA A 121 6.48 10.18 -15.90
C ALA A 121 6.24 9.06 -14.88
N SER A 122 5.03 8.53 -14.86
CA SER A 122 4.64 7.31 -14.16
C SER A 122 4.13 6.28 -15.16
N LEU A 123 4.01 5.03 -14.73
CA LEU A 123 3.40 3.95 -15.53
C LEU A 123 1.96 3.72 -15.07
N LYS A 124 1.10 3.28 -15.99
CA LYS A 124 -0.24 2.78 -15.70
C LYS A 124 -0.22 1.40 -15.08
N SER A 125 0.81 0.60 -15.42
CA SER A 125 0.95 -0.76 -14.90
C SER A 125 2.40 -1.15 -14.63
N VAL A 126 2.61 -1.83 -13.52
CA VAL A 126 3.80 -2.63 -13.20
C VAL A 126 3.27 -3.94 -12.63
N GLY A 127 3.82 -5.06 -13.04
CA GLY A 127 3.27 -6.34 -12.64
C GLY A 127 4.33 -7.43 -12.47
N ALA A 128 3.85 -8.64 -12.25
CA ALA A 128 4.62 -9.87 -12.09
C ALA A 128 4.20 -10.90 -13.15
N LEU A 129 5.19 -11.63 -13.67
CA LEU A 129 5.01 -12.68 -14.65
C LEU A 129 5.65 -13.96 -14.12
N PHE A 130 4.88 -15.05 -14.07
CA PHE A 130 5.32 -16.36 -13.61
C PHE A 130 5.57 -17.27 -14.80
N THR A 131 6.76 -17.90 -14.90
CA THR A 131 7.15 -18.68 -16.08
C THR A 131 7.98 -19.91 -15.73
N LYS A 132 7.87 -20.93 -16.63
CA LYS A 132 8.66 -22.17 -16.53
C LYS A 132 10.12 -21.98 -16.89
N VAL A 133 10.40 -21.02 -17.75
CA VAL A 133 11.75 -20.67 -18.22
C VAL A 133 12.07 -19.22 -17.93
N GLY A 134 13.35 -18.96 -17.65
CA GLY A 134 13.83 -17.59 -17.46
C GLY A 134 14.08 -16.88 -18.79
N TYR A 135 13.89 -15.58 -18.80
CA TYR A 135 14.19 -14.73 -19.95
C TYR A 135 15.64 -14.29 -19.95
N LYS A 136 16.25 -14.22 -21.15
CA LYS A 136 17.62 -13.74 -21.34
C LYS A 136 17.67 -12.33 -21.95
N SER A 137 16.62 -11.93 -22.66
CA SER A 137 16.54 -10.63 -23.31
C SER A 137 15.13 -10.03 -23.19
N LYS A 138 15.01 -8.73 -23.49
CA LYS A 138 13.70 -8.05 -23.52
C LYS A 138 12.75 -8.61 -24.58
N ALA A 139 13.32 -9.12 -25.71
CA ALA A 139 12.51 -9.71 -26.78
C ALA A 139 11.85 -11.02 -26.34
N ASP A 140 12.46 -11.70 -25.36
CA ASP A 140 11.96 -12.98 -24.86
C ASP A 140 10.81 -12.80 -23.86
N VAL A 141 10.61 -11.58 -23.35
CA VAL A 141 9.53 -11.29 -22.38
C VAL A 141 8.20 -11.30 -23.09
N VAL A 142 7.48 -12.39 -22.94
CA VAL A 142 6.15 -12.60 -23.53
C VAL A 142 5.08 -12.35 -22.49
N LYS A 143 3.97 -11.71 -22.89
CA LYS A 143 2.80 -11.50 -22.03
C LYS A 143 2.08 -12.84 -21.83
N SER A 144 2.12 -13.39 -20.62
CA SER A 144 1.34 -14.55 -20.20
C SER A 144 0.64 -14.26 -18.87
N ALA A 145 0.37 -15.22 -18.02
CA ALA A 145 -0.30 -15.00 -16.74
C ALA A 145 0.33 -13.83 -15.95
N LEU A 146 -0.35 -12.71 -15.90
CA LEU A 146 0.11 -11.46 -15.31
C LEU A 146 -0.69 -11.17 -14.05
N ILE A 147 -0.01 -10.99 -12.93
CA ILE A 147 -0.58 -10.33 -11.77
C ILE A 147 -0.39 -8.84 -11.99
N ASP A 148 -1.45 -8.16 -12.36
CA ASP A 148 -1.45 -6.73 -12.62
C ASP A 148 -2.01 -5.99 -11.41
N SER A 149 -1.23 -5.09 -10.88
CA SER A 149 -1.73 -4.12 -9.92
C SER A 149 -2.42 -3.01 -10.67
N VAL A 150 -3.62 -3.23 -11.09
CA VAL A 150 -4.37 -2.22 -11.79
C VAL A 150 -4.68 -1.06 -10.88
N SER A 151 -3.85 -0.07 -10.94
CA SER A 151 -4.26 1.28 -10.68
C SER A 151 -4.90 1.83 -11.95
N LYS A 152 -6.20 1.76 -12.02
CA LYS A 152 -7.01 2.21 -13.16
C LYS A 152 -6.94 3.70 -13.45
N LYS A 153 -6.10 4.51 -12.88
CA LYS A 153 -5.82 5.92 -13.23
C LYS A 153 -4.58 6.41 -12.50
N GLY A 154 -3.40 6.40 -13.15
CA GLY A 154 -2.28 7.28 -12.84
C GLY A 154 -1.76 7.32 -11.39
N SER A 155 -1.82 6.25 -10.63
CA SER A 155 -1.74 6.29 -9.18
C SER A 155 -0.38 5.97 -8.60
N PHE A 156 0.65 5.70 -9.37
CA PHE A 156 2.01 5.52 -8.83
C PHE A 156 2.82 6.82 -8.92
N ILE A 157 2.21 7.93 -8.50
CA ILE A 157 2.71 9.29 -8.79
C ILE A 157 3.55 9.86 -7.64
N ASN A 158 3.52 9.28 -6.44
CA ASN A 158 4.19 9.85 -5.30
C ASN A 158 5.60 9.27 -5.12
N GLY A 159 6.64 10.09 -5.35
CA GLY A 159 8.04 9.72 -5.19
C GLY A 159 8.50 9.47 -3.73
N TYR A 160 7.62 9.71 -2.74
CA TYR A 160 7.95 9.58 -1.33
C TYR A 160 7.33 8.37 -0.65
N LYS A 161 6.42 7.63 -1.33
CA LYS A 161 5.62 6.57 -0.72
C LYS A 161 5.79 5.25 -1.44
N TRP A 162 5.97 4.20 -0.65
CA TRP A 162 5.91 2.82 -1.12
C TRP A 162 4.46 2.39 -1.31
N PHE A 163 4.15 1.86 -2.49
CA PHE A 163 2.84 1.31 -2.84
C PHE A 163 2.91 -0.20 -2.87
N LYS A 164 1.96 -0.84 -2.22
CA LYS A 164 1.79 -2.29 -2.28
C LYS A 164 1.13 -2.67 -3.60
N ILE A 165 1.73 -3.61 -4.29
CA ILE A 165 1.17 -4.33 -5.43
C ILE A 165 0.93 -5.76 -4.96
N SER A 166 -0.29 -6.26 -5.07
CA SER A 166 -0.61 -7.62 -4.65
C SER A 166 -1.68 -8.26 -5.53
N GLY A 167 -1.67 -9.58 -5.58
CA GLY A 167 -2.67 -10.36 -6.31
C GLY A 167 -2.56 -11.83 -5.98
N LYS A 168 -3.59 -12.61 -6.41
CA LYS A 168 -3.59 -14.07 -6.32
C LYS A 168 -3.24 -14.66 -7.68
N TYR A 169 -2.40 -15.67 -7.67
CA TYR A 169 -2.00 -16.42 -8.84
C TYR A 169 -2.28 -17.90 -8.63
N MET A 170 -3.10 -18.50 -9.50
CA MET A 170 -3.29 -19.94 -9.53
C MET A 170 -2.29 -20.55 -10.53
N ALA A 171 -1.40 -21.38 -10.04
CA ALA A 171 -0.30 -21.90 -10.83
C ALA A 171 -0.77 -22.98 -11.83
N ASP A 172 -0.25 -22.90 -13.06
CA ASP A 172 -0.37 -23.94 -14.07
C ASP A 172 0.54 -25.15 -13.81
N GLY A 173 1.51 -24.95 -12.90
CA GLY A 173 2.47 -25.94 -12.45
C GLY A 173 3.76 -25.94 -13.26
N GLY A 174 4.86 -25.97 -12.51
CA GLY A 174 6.22 -25.97 -13.05
C GLY A 174 6.82 -24.61 -13.36
N GLU A 175 6.16 -23.51 -12.96
CA GLU A 175 6.75 -22.18 -13.00
C GLU A 175 7.94 -22.10 -12.04
N LYS A 176 9.06 -21.62 -12.56
CA LYS A 176 10.34 -21.56 -11.85
C LYS A 176 10.87 -20.14 -11.70
N TYR A 177 10.29 -19.19 -12.41
CA TYR A 177 10.78 -17.82 -12.45
C TYR A 177 9.67 -16.82 -12.20
N LEU A 178 10.03 -15.77 -11.47
CA LEU A 178 9.28 -14.52 -11.34
C LEU A 178 10.02 -13.45 -12.13
N THR A 179 9.29 -12.73 -12.98
CA THR A 179 9.79 -11.54 -13.68
C THR A 179 8.91 -10.36 -13.31
N ILE A 180 9.51 -9.25 -12.88
CA ILE A 180 8.83 -8.01 -12.49
C ILE A 180 9.17 -6.91 -13.49
N GLY A 181 8.16 -6.14 -13.91
CA GLY A 181 8.34 -5.01 -14.81
C GLY A 181 7.05 -4.52 -15.46
N ASN A 182 7.18 -3.73 -16.52
CA ASN A 182 6.06 -3.30 -17.35
C ASN A 182 5.96 -4.19 -18.60
N PHE A 183 4.89 -4.96 -18.70
CA PHE A 183 4.65 -5.90 -19.79
C PHE A 183 3.82 -5.32 -20.94
N SER A 184 3.44 -4.05 -20.89
CA SER A 184 2.73 -3.38 -21.97
C SER A 184 3.53 -3.47 -23.28
N PRO A 185 2.96 -3.91 -24.41
CA PRO A 185 3.67 -3.95 -25.68
C PRO A 185 4.13 -2.53 -26.13
N ASN A 186 3.48 -1.50 -25.63
CA ASN A 186 3.79 -0.11 -25.95
C ASN A 186 3.91 0.74 -24.68
N VAL A 187 5.11 0.82 -24.12
CA VAL A 187 5.41 1.64 -22.92
C VAL A 187 4.96 3.09 -23.09
N LYS A 188 5.09 3.67 -24.29
CA LYS A 188 4.71 5.06 -24.52
C LYS A 188 3.23 5.31 -24.23
N LYS A 189 2.34 4.35 -24.58
CA LYS A 189 0.90 4.42 -24.28
C LYS A 189 0.59 4.20 -22.80
N ASP A 190 1.52 3.51 -22.11
CA ASP A 190 1.40 3.20 -20.69
C ASP A 190 2.01 4.27 -19.78
N MET A 191 2.80 5.18 -20.34
CA MET A 191 3.43 6.27 -19.61
C MET A 191 2.49 7.48 -19.48
N VAL A 192 2.29 7.91 -18.23
CA VAL A 192 1.56 9.14 -17.90
C VAL A 192 2.58 10.24 -17.57
N ARG A 193 2.54 11.36 -18.29
CA ARG A 193 3.41 12.49 -18.02
C ARG A 193 3.01 13.18 -16.73
N MET A 194 3.99 13.49 -15.90
CA MET A 194 3.81 14.28 -14.69
C MET A 194 4.24 15.73 -14.98
N ASN A 195 3.43 16.68 -14.52
CA ASN A 195 3.71 18.12 -14.75
C ASN A 195 4.79 18.70 -13.81
N VAL A 196 5.60 17.84 -13.19
CA VAL A 196 6.56 18.25 -12.15
C VAL A 196 7.84 18.86 -12.76
N PHE A 197 8.26 18.39 -13.93
CA PHE A 197 9.42 18.93 -14.66
C PHE A 197 9.10 19.03 -16.15
N LYS A 198 9.18 20.25 -16.72
CA LYS A 198 8.85 20.51 -18.14
C LYS A 198 9.95 20.12 -19.13
N LEU A 199 11.16 19.80 -18.68
CA LEU A 199 12.34 19.53 -19.51
C LEU A 199 12.80 18.07 -19.41
N GLY A 200 13.11 17.43 -20.55
CA GLY A 200 13.74 16.14 -20.64
C GLY A 200 12.90 15.02 -21.27
N PHE A 201 13.53 13.87 -21.46
CA PHE A 201 12.90 12.66 -21.96
C PHE A 201 11.92 12.11 -20.92
N LYS A 202 10.76 11.57 -21.34
CA LYS A 202 9.84 10.88 -20.45
C LYS A 202 10.52 9.65 -19.85
N GLU A 203 10.74 9.71 -18.54
CA GLU A 203 11.32 8.63 -17.76
C GLU A 203 10.46 8.34 -16.53
N ALA A 204 10.13 7.07 -16.33
CA ALA A 204 9.57 6.55 -15.10
C ALA A 204 10.62 5.64 -14.47
N TYR A 205 11.04 5.94 -13.26
CA TYR A 205 11.99 5.15 -12.48
C TYR A 205 11.33 4.69 -11.21
N TYR A 206 11.29 3.38 -11.00
CA TYR A 206 10.66 2.79 -9.81
C TYR A 206 11.66 2.05 -8.96
N PHE A 207 11.60 2.26 -7.67
CA PHE A 207 12.22 1.39 -6.69
C PHE A 207 11.29 0.21 -6.39
N VAL A 208 11.88 -0.95 -6.12
CA VAL A 208 11.16 -2.20 -5.78
C VAL A 208 11.78 -2.78 -4.52
N ASP A 209 10.93 -3.21 -3.59
CA ASP A 209 11.33 -3.84 -2.34
C ASP A 209 10.28 -4.83 -1.84
N ASP A 210 10.67 -5.68 -0.88
CA ASP A 210 9.81 -6.64 -0.17
C ASP A 210 8.92 -7.49 -1.10
N VAL A 211 9.55 -8.20 -2.00
CA VAL A 211 8.88 -9.10 -2.93
C VAL A 211 8.57 -10.43 -2.24
N SER A 212 7.34 -10.88 -2.27
CA SER A 212 6.94 -12.14 -1.70
C SER A 212 5.97 -12.93 -2.58
N LEU A 213 6.07 -14.24 -2.49
CA LEU A 213 5.12 -15.20 -3.04
C LEU A 213 4.93 -16.31 -2.01
N ILE A 214 3.75 -16.42 -1.46
CA ILE A 214 3.42 -17.42 -0.45
C ILE A 214 2.27 -18.29 -0.93
N LYS A 215 2.23 -19.56 -0.51
CA LYS A 215 1.06 -20.40 -0.74
C LYS A 215 -0.13 -19.78 0.01
N ALA A 216 -1.23 -19.53 -0.70
CA ALA A 216 -2.45 -19.05 -0.07
C ALA A 216 -2.94 -20.11 0.91
N LYS A 217 -3.36 -19.66 2.10
CA LYS A 217 -4.04 -20.58 3.02
C LYS A 217 -5.30 -21.07 2.32
N GLU A 218 -5.48 -22.38 2.28
CA GLU A 218 -6.74 -22.97 1.86
C GLU A 218 -7.83 -22.32 2.72
N ALA A 219 -8.84 -21.77 2.07
CA ALA A 219 -10.00 -21.32 2.82
C ALA A 219 -10.55 -22.58 3.50
N VAL A 220 -10.38 -22.67 4.82
CA VAL A 220 -11.15 -23.63 5.61
C VAL A 220 -12.58 -23.32 5.22
N GLU A 221 -13.25 -24.26 4.54
CA GLU A 221 -14.68 -24.17 4.30
C GLU A 221 -15.30 -23.77 5.64
N LYS A 222 -15.88 -22.58 5.67
CA LYS A 222 -16.61 -22.13 6.83
C LYS A 222 -17.73 -23.14 7.01
N VAL A 223 -17.51 -24.11 7.91
CA VAL A 223 -18.60 -24.80 8.54
C VAL A 223 -19.55 -23.69 8.96
N LYS A 224 -20.77 -23.70 8.40
CA LYS A 224 -21.84 -22.80 8.80
C LYS A 224 -22.08 -23.04 10.28
N VAL A 225 -21.36 -22.32 11.13
CA VAL A 225 -21.77 -22.12 12.50
C VAL A 225 -22.85 -21.07 12.40
N GLU A 226 -24.11 -21.49 12.46
CA GLU A 226 -25.20 -20.58 12.73
C GLU A 226 -24.91 -19.92 14.07
N ILE A 227 -24.31 -18.72 14.01
CA ILE A 227 -24.26 -17.85 15.18
C ILE A 227 -25.66 -17.22 15.25
N VAL A 228 -26.53 -17.89 16.01
CA VAL A 228 -27.74 -17.25 16.53
C VAL A 228 -27.28 -16.25 17.59
N GLY A 229 -27.06 -15.03 17.16
CA GLY A 229 -26.70 -13.91 18.01
C GLY A 229 -26.73 -12.65 17.15
N SER A 230 -27.79 -11.89 17.26
CA SER A 230 -27.92 -10.57 16.68
C SER A 230 -26.86 -9.65 17.27
N PHE A 231 -25.75 -9.44 16.52
CA PHE A 231 -24.90 -8.29 16.76
C PHE A 231 -25.62 -7.05 16.20
N ASN A 232 -26.12 -6.23 17.08
CA ASN A 232 -26.56 -4.87 16.75
C ASN A 232 -25.35 -4.08 16.27
N LEU A 233 -25.17 -3.99 14.94
CA LEU A 233 -24.25 -3.09 14.26
C LEU A 233 -24.89 -1.70 14.10
N GLU A 234 -25.51 -1.21 15.14
CA GLU A 234 -26.02 0.14 15.19
C GLU A 234 -25.40 0.83 16.41
N GLN A 235 -24.50 1.77 16.17
CA GLN A 235 -24.36 3.05 16.86
C GLN A 235 -23.00 3.74 16.82
N ASP A 236 -21.93 3.18 16.15
CA ASP A 236 -20.62 3.86 16.18
C ASP A 236 -20.01 4.21 14.79
N SER A 237 -20.79 4.13 13.72
CA SER A 237 -20.26 4.20 12.34
C SER A 237 -20.66 5.43 11.52
N VAL A 238 -21.29 6.43 12.11
CA VAL A 238 -21.73 7.62 11.38
C VAL A 238 -20.82 8.80 11.71
N LEU A 239 -20.32 9.47 10.66
CA LEU A 239 -19.67 10.77 10.82
C LEU A 239 -20.69 11.71 11.49
N ASP A 240 -20.29 12.42 12.54
CA ASP A 240 -21.14 13.38 13.27
C ASP A 240 -21.34 14.64 12.38
N VAL A 241 -22.04 14.44 11.26
CA VAL A 241 -22.39 15.49 10.31
C VAL A 241 -23.89 15.72 10.41
N LYS A 242 -24.29 16.95 10.66
CA LYS A 242 -25.70 17.35 10.66
C LYS A 242 -26.37 16.94 9.35
N LYS A 243 -27.67 16.61 9.42
CA LYS A 243 -28.43 16.09 8.28
C LYS A 243 -28.53 17.10 7.11
N ASP A 244 -28.36 18.39 7.37
CA ASP A 244 -28.46 19.49 6.39
C ASP A 244 -27.15 20.27 6.36
N VAL A 245 -26.18 19.76 5.62
CA VAL A 245 -24.88 20.43 5.43
C VAL A 245 -25.00 21.45 4.29
N LYS A 246 -24.56 22.66 4.53
CA LYS A 246 -24.63 23.75 3.54
C LYS A 246 -23.35 23.87 2.73
N VAL A 247 -23.48 24.34 1.48
CA VAL A 247 -22.32 24.72 0.66
C VAL A 247 -21.49 25.77 1.41
N GLY A 248 -20.18 25.59 1.44
CA GLY A 248 -19.23 26.42 2.20
C GLY A 248 -19.03 26.00 3.66
N GLU A 249 -19.79 25.02 4.16
CA GLU A 249 -19.61 24.51 5.51
C GLU A 249 -18.32 23.70 5.59
N LYS A 250 -17.53 23.99 6.64
CA LYS A 250 -16.26 23.30 6.94
C LYS A 250 -16.44 22.43 8.17
N ILE A 251 -16.15 21.16 8.01
CA ILE A 251 -16.32 20.16 9.06
C ILE A 251 -14.94 19.61 9.40
N ALA A 252 -14.50 19.88 10.63
CA ALA A 252 -13.23 19.34 11.12
C ALA A 252 -13.36 17.83 11.34
N LEU A 253 -12.47 17.08 10.73
CA LEU A 253 -12.35 15.64 10.98
C LEU A 253 -11.70 15.43 12.35
N LYS A 254 -12.44 14.79 13.23
CA LYS A 254 -11.95 14.40 14.56
C LYS A 254 -11.00 13.20 14.38
N ASN A 255 -10.02 13.07 15.26
CA ASN A 255 -9.14 11.89 15.30
C ASN A 255 -8.35 11.62 13.99
N ILE A 256 -7.96 12.66 13.27
CA ILE A 256 -7.00 12.55 12.18
C ILE A 256 -5.61 12.88 12.71
N PHE A 257 -4.82 11.84 12.84
CA PHE A 257 -3.46 11.91 13.38
C PHE A 257 -2.42 11.68 12.30
N PHE A 258 -1.36 12.46 12.37
CA PHE A 258 -0.19 12.30 11.51
C PHE A 258 1.04 12.07 12.36
N GLU A 259 2.00 11.37 11.80
CA GLU A 259 3.30 11.27 12.45
C GLU A 259 3.91 12.67 12.70
N ASN A 260 4.63 12.83 13.79
CA ASN A 260 5.14 14.14 14.22
C ASN A 260 6.02 14.79 13.14
N GLY A 261 5.70 16.02 12.75
CA GLY A 261 6.38 16.73 11.67
C GLY A 261 6.16 16.15 10.26
N ARG A 262 5.28 15.16 10.12
CA ARG A 262 5.04 14.42 8.87
C ARG A 262 3.59 14.52 8.40
N TYR A 263 3.33 13.98 7.21
CA TYR A 263 2.01 13.94 6.59
C TYR A 263 1.42 12.51 6.51
N TYR A 264 2.13 11.49 7.02
CA TYR A 264 1.62 10.12 7.02
C TYR A 264 0.51 9.96 8.06
N LEU A 265 -0.62 9.40 7.61
CA LEU A 265 -1.73 9.07 8.49
C LEU A 265 -1.35 7.93 9.43
N LEU A 266 -1.62 8.12 10.72
CA LEU A 266 -1.51 7.05 11.69
C LEU A 266 -2.72 6.10 11.61
N PRO A 267 -2.59 4.82 11.99
CA PRO A 267 -3.66 3.82 11.91
C PRO A 267 -4.97 4.25 12.60
N GLU A 268 -4.86 5.00 13.68
CA GLU A 268 -6.00 5.51 14.46
C GLU A 268 -6.91 6.45 13.65
N SER A 269 -6.36 7.08 12.62
CA SER A 269 -7.11 7.96 11.72
C SER A 269 -8.08 7.23 10.80
N TYR A 270 -7.86 5.95 10.55
CA TYR A 270 -8.63 5.23 9.53
C TYR A 270 -10.09 5.01 9.94
N SER A 271 -10.40 4.94 11.23
CA SER A 271 -11.80 4.85 11.69
C SER A 271 -12.60 6.08 11.25
N GLU A 272 -12.09 7.27 11.50
CA GLU A 272 -12.75 8.53 11.12
C GLU A 272 -12.80 8.72 9.60
N LEU A 273 -11.72 8.39 8.90
CA LEU A 273 -11.68 8.45 7.44
C LEU A 273 -12.66 7.49 6.78
N ASN A 274 -12.88 6.31 7.35
CA ASN A 274 -13.88 5.37 6.85
C ASN A 274 -15.31 5.92 7.02
N LYS A 275 -15.59 6.66 8.09
CA LYS A 275 -16.89 7.35 8.26
C LYS A 275 -17.09 8.40 7.15
N LEU A 276 -16.05 9.18 6.83
CA LEU A 276 -16.09 10.14 5.71
C LEU A 276 -16.28 9.42 4.35
N VAL A 277 -15.61 8.30 4.13
CA VAL A 277 -15.84 7.46 2.94
C VAL A 277 -17.29 7.07 2.80
N GLN A 278 -17.90 6.51 3.87
CA GLN A 278 -19.30 6.11 3.86
C GLN A 278 -20.25 7.29 3.64
N TYR A 279 -19.94 8.44 4.23
CA TYR A 279 -20.71 9.66 4.02
C TYR A 279 -20.68 10.11 2.55
N LEU A 280 -19.51 10.14 1.92
CA LEU A 280 -19.37 10.54 0.52
C LEU A 280 -19.97 9.53 -0.46
N LEU A 281 -19.86 8.22 -0.19
CA LEU A 281 -20.51 7.18 -1.00
C LEU A 281 -22.04 7.27 -0.98
N ARG A 282 -22.64 7.73 0.14
CA ARG A 282 -24.08 7.98 0.26
C ARG A 282 -24.51 9.29 -0.41
N ASN A 283 -23.56 10.19 -0.69
CA ASN A 283 -23.80 11.51 -1.29
C ASN A 283 -22.96 11.69 -2.58
N PRO A 284 -23.20 10.89 -3.64
CA PRO A 284 -22.28 10.79 -4.79
C PRO A 284 -22.19 12.06 -5.65
N ARG A 285 -23.15 12.97 -5.53
CA ARG A 285 -23.17 14.25 -6.27
C ARG A 285 -22.41 15.37 -5.57
N MET A 286 -22.08 15.17 -4.30
CA MET A 286 -21.40 16.19 -3.48
C MET A 286 -19.98 16.41 -4.00
N GLU A 287 -19.58 17.68 -4.15
CA GLU A 287 -18.19 18.08 -4.41
C GLU A 287 -17.57 18.56 -3.11
N VAL A 288 -16.37 18.07 -2.79
CA VAL A 288 -15.73 18.30 -1.49
C VAL A 288 -14.27 18.70 -1.64
N GLN A 289 -13.83 19.68 -0.85
CA GLN A 289 -12.44 20.06 -0.70
C GLN A 289 -11.88 19.64 0.66
N ILE A 290 -10.75 18.96 0.66
CA ILE A 290 -10.00 18.58 1.86
C ILE A 290 -9.02 19.70 2.18
N ASN A 291 -9.15 20.29 3.35
CA ASN A 291 -8.37 21.43 3.81
C ASN A 291 -7.38 20.99 4.90
N GLY A 292 -6.08 21.16 4.66
CA GLY A 292 -5.03 20.86 5.64
C GLY A 292 -4.54 22.12 6.34
N HIS A 293 -4.29 22.03 7.65
CA HIS A 293 -3.80 23.13 8.46
C HIS A 293 -2.60 22.68 9.31
N SER A 294 -1.80 23.64 9.71
CA SER A 294 -0.68 23.45 10.66
C SER A 294 -0.77 24.45 11.81
N ASP A 295 -0.03 24.20 12.86
CA ASP A 295 0.32 25.21 13.82
C ASP A 295 1.33 26.23 13.23
N ASN A 296 1.77 27.18 14.03
CA ASN A 296 2.76 28.18 13.62
C ASN A 296 4.21 27.76 13.84
N SER A 297 4.48 26.50 14.22
CA SER A 297 5.83 25.99 14.42
C SER A 297 6.56 25.84 13.09
N GLY A 298 7.71 26.48 12.97
CA GLY A 298 8.49 26.47 11.74
C GLY A 298 8.18 27.58 10.73
N SER A 299 8.77 27.48 9.53
CA SER A 299 8.59 28.54 8.51
C SER A 299 7.24 28.43 7.80
N LYS A 300 6.70 29.57 7.37
CA LYS A 300 5.44 29.62 6.58
C LYS A 300 5.46 28.69 5.38
N SER A 301 6.59 28.65 4.65
CA SER A 301 6.73 27.79 3.47
C SER A 301 6.69 26.30 3.81
N LYS A 302 7.37 25.87 4.90
CA LYS A 302 7.33 24.48 5.37
C LYS A 302 5.92 24.11 5.82
N ASN A 303 5.25 24.97 6.58
CA ASN A 303 3.90 24.76 7.07
C ASN A 303 2.88 24.68 5.93
N GLN A 304 3.01 25.53 4.91
CA GLN A 304 2.19 25.49 3.70
C GLN A 304 2.33 24.13 3.00
N LYS A 305 3.56 23.69 2.75
CA LYS A 305 3.86 22.42 2.10
C LYS A 305 3.36 21.21 2.92
N LEU A 306 3.60 21.21 4.24
CA LEU A 306 3.17 20.13 5.11
C LEU A 306 1.65 20.00 5.18
N SER A 307 0.94 21.11 5.29
CA SER A 307 -0.53 21.13 5.34
C SER A 307 -1.15 20.63 4.02
N GLU A 308 -0.58 21.03 2.90
CA GLU A 308 -1.00 20.55 1.57
C GLU A 308 -0.76 19.03 1.42
N GLN A 309 0.39 18.54 1.88
CA GLN A 309 0.69 17.10 1.88
C GLN A 309 -0.30 16.31 2.75
N ARG A 310 -0.68 16.82 3.92
CA ARG A 310 -1.67 16.21 4.81
C ARG A 310 -3.07 16.14 4.18
N ALA A 311 -3.50 17.24 3.57
CA ALA A 311 -4.78 17.28 2.84
C ALA A 311 -4.77 16.27 1.68
N ARG A 312 -3.66 16.19 0.97
CA ARG A 312 -3.47 15.25 -0.12
C ARG A 312 -3.49 13.79 0.33
N GLU A 313 -2.90 13.43 1.47
CA GLU A 313 -2.94 12.06 2.00
C GLU A 313 -4.38 11.62 2.29
N VAL A 314 -5.20 12.50 2.87
CA VAL A 314 -6.62 12.22 3.08
C VAL A 314 -7.35 12.08 1.74
N PHE A 315 -7.14 12.98 0.80
CA PHE A 315 -7.70 12.89 -0.56
C PHE A 315 -7.36 11.56 -1.24
N GLU A 316 -6.08 11.15 -1.21
CA GLU A 316 -5.63 9.88 -1.81
C GLU A 316 -6.27 8.67 -1.10
N TYR A 317 -6.44 8.75 0.21
CA TYR A 317 -7.15 7.71 0.96
C TYR A 317 -8.60 7.55 0.49
N LEU A 318 -9.34 8.64 0.32
CA LEU A 318 -10.73 8.63 -0.17
C LEU A 318 -10.83 8.00 -1.56
N ILE A 319 -9.96 8.40 -2.49
CA ILE A 319 -9.89 7.81 -3.84
C ILE A 319 -9.60 6.31 -3.76
N LYS A 320 -8.64 5.90 -2.93
CA LYS A 320 -8.29 4.48 -2.74
C LYS A 320 -9.46 3.65 -2.20
N LYS A 321 -10.33 4.27 -1.42
CA LYS A 321 -11.54 3.62 -0.88
C LYS A 321 -12.73 3.63 -1.84
N GLY A 322 -12.54 4.08 -3.07
CA GLY A 322 -13.55 4.03 -4.12
C GLY A 322 -14.51 5.23 -4.14
N VAL A 323 -14.21 6.31 -3.41
CA VAL A 323 -14.98 7.56 -3.47
C VAL A 323 -14.83 8.14 -4.87
N GLN A 324 -15.95 8.33 -5.58
CA GLN A 324 -16.01 8.86 -6.95
C GLN A 324 -16.46 10.31 -7.01
N ASN A 325 -16.77 10.91 -5.90
CA ASN A 325 -17.11 12.32 -5.77
C ASN A 325 -16.00 13.19 -6.40
N LYS A 326 -16.36 14.36 -6.85
CA LYS A 326 -15.39 15.35 -7.30
C LYS A 326 -14.71 15.93 -6.07
N LEU A 327 -13.44 15.58 -5.88
CA LEU A 327 -12.65 15.92 -4.72
C LEU A 327 -11.54 16.90 -5.08
N TYR A 328 -11.28 17.83 -4.17
CA TYR A 328 -10.18 18.77 -4.21
C TYR A 328 -9.38 18.69 -2.91
N PHE A 329 -8.16 19.17 -2.91
CA PHE A 329 -7.38 19.33 -1.68
C PHE A 329 -6.60 20.64 -1.70
N LYS A 330 -6.40 21.23 -0.52
CA LYS A 330 -5.66 22.48 -0.34
C LYS A 330 -4.98 22.53 1.01
N GLY A 331 -3.74 23.02 1.04
CA GLY A 331 -3.05 23.40 2.27
C GLY A 331 -3.24 24.87 2.57
N TYR A 332 -3.41 25.18 3.84
CA TYR A 332 -3.51 26.57 4.34
C TYR A 332 -2.35 26.93 5.28
N GLY A 333 -1.43 25.99 5.55
CA GLY A 333 -0.38 26.21 6.52
C GLY A 333 -0.94 26.66 7.85
N SER A 334 -0.31 27.65 8.45
CA SER A 334 -0.73 28.27 9.71
C SER A 334 -1.58 29.54 9.55
N THR A 335 -2.13 29.79 8.33
CA THR A 335 -2.83 31.06 8.06
C THR A 335 -4.24 31.13 8.60
N LEU A 336 -4.86 30.00 8.93
CA LEU A 336 -6.23 29.91 9.43
C LEU A 336 -6.27 29.15 10.76
N PRO A 337 -5.75 29.72 11.86
CA PRO A 337 -5.80 29.09 13.16
C PRO A 337 -7.23 29.10 13.73
N ILE A 338 -7.63 28.04 14.45
CA ILE A 338 -8.89 27.97 15.22
C ILE A 338 -8.67 28.05 16.72
N ALA A 339 -7.42 28.06 17.15
CA ALA A 339 -7.02 28.23 18.56
C ALA A 339 -5.73 29.03 18.64
N ALA A 340 -5.42 29.58 19.79
CA ALA A 340 -4.17 30.28 20.04
C ALA A 340 -2.98 29.33 19.87
N ASN A 341 -1.89 29.82 19.26
CA ASN A 341 -0.67 29.03 19.01
C ASN A 341 0.38 29.13 20.11
N ASP A 342 0.07 29.77 21.20
CA ASP A 342 0.93 30.00 22.37
C ASP A 342 0.87 28.83 23.38
N THR A 343 -0.08 27.90 23.21
CA THR A 343 -0.21 26.70 24.02
C THR A 343 -0.08 25.42 23.19
N PRO A 344 0.47 24.33 23.75
CA PRO A 344 0.53 23.03 23.07
C PRO A 344 -0.83 22.51 22.63
N GLU A 345 -1.87 22.75 23.44
CA GLU A 345 -3.26 22.34 23.16
C GLU A 345 -3.85 23.13 22.01
N GLY A 346 -3.58 24.43 21.93
CA GLY A 346 -4.00 25.27 20.83
C GLY A 346 -3.29 24.89 19.51
N GLN A 347 -2.00 24.66 19.57
CA GLN A 347 -1.23 24.14 18.44
C GLN A 347 -1.77 22.80 17.96
N ALA A 348 -2.12 21.87 18.87
CA ALA A 348 -2.71 20.58 18.54
C ALA A 348 -4.05 20.74 17.79
N LYS A 349 -4.90 21.67 18.21
CA LYS A 349 -6.16 22.00 17.51
C LYS A 349 -5.92 22.59 16.12
N ASN A 350 -4.84 23.35 15.94
CA ASN A 350 -4.50 23.95 14.65
C ASN A 350 -3.92 22.92 13.66
N ARG A 351 -3.29 21.85 14.13
CA ARG A 351 -2.85 20.70 13.31
C ARG A 351 -4.04 19.79 12.97
N ARG A 352 -4.87 20.21 12.03
CA ARG A 352 -6.10 19.54 11.68
C ARG A 352 -6.30 19.36 10.19
N VAL A 353 -7.26 18.51 9.83
CA VAL A 353 -7.82 18.40 8.49
C VAL A 353 -9.31 18.64 8.57
N GLU A 354 -9.84 19.43 7.67
CA GLU A 354 -11.26 19.70 7.48
C GLU A 354 -11.70 19.22 6.10
N PHE A 355 -12.98 18.88 5.94
CA PHE A 355 -13.58 18.84 4.62
C PHE A 355 -14.61 19.96 4.48
N GLU A 356 -14.64 20.57 3.31
CA GLU A 356 -15.51 21.68 2.96
C GLU A 356 -16.42 21.26 1.80
N ILE A 357 -17.70 21.52 1.93
CA ILE A 357 -18.66 21.22 0.87
C ILE A 357 -18.64 22.32 -0.16
N ILE A 358 -18.20 21.97 -1.38
CA ILE A 358 -18.12 22.90 -2.50
C ILE A 358 -19.43 22.92 -3.27
N LYS A 359 -20.11 21.76 -3.33
CA LYS A 359 -21.39 21.61 -3.99
C LYS A 359 -22.15 20.43 -3.36
N ASN A 360 -23.45 20.56 -3.25
CA ASN A 360 -24.34 19.54 -2.71
C ASN A 360 -25.27 18.98 -3.79
#